data_f5ce781d39946484340fc408d0f72bc1
#
_entry.id   f5ce781d39946484340fc408d0f72bc1
#
_cell.length_a   1.000
_cell.length_b   1.000
_cell.length_c   1.000
_cell.angle_alpha   90.00
_cell.angle_beta   90.00
_cell.angle_gamma   90.00
#
_symmetry.space_group_name_H-M   'P 1'
#
loop_
_entity.id
_entity.type
_entity.pdbx_description
1 polymer ?
#
loop_
_entity_poly.entity_id
_entity_poly.type
_entity_poly.pdbx_seq_one_letter_code
_entity_poly.pdbx_strand_id
1 'polypeptide(L)'
;MDEYDLGIGVAPGSSSKAIVESYETPALNENECKPWLRKMWCIQKITPEYRKRMYRLLGLYKKDYDSLHPLVCMDEKSKQLLEDNRHPIVARPGSLEKYDYEYKRKGTCNIFVAIAPKAGMRYTKVTDTRKKRDFAYFILDLVEKHFPEAEYIQLVMDNLNTHFEGSLIETFGEQKTKELMRKLRFIYTPKHASWLNMAEIEINIMDRQCTGTRIESKENLSVTLEKWTEDRNENKCTIEWKFTRQHADKKLSKHYVA
;
A
#
# COMPACT_ATOMS: atom_id res chain seq x y z
N MET A 1 -38.02 6.89 17.95
CA MET A 1 -37.54 7.75 19.06
C MET A 1 -36.19 8.25 18.62
N ASP A 2 -36.30 9.19 18.19
CA ASP A 2 -35.84 10.34 17.49
C ASP A 2 -34.75 11.04 18.22
N GLU A 3 -33.85 11.54 17.41
CA GLU A 3 -33.05 12.72 17.70
C GLU A 3 -31.96 12.58 18.76
N TYR A 4 -30.82 12.17 18.27
CA TYR A 4 -29.65 12.96 18.60
C TYR A 4 -29.03 13.47 17.29
N ASP A 5 -29.75 14.39 16.65
CA ASP A 5 -29.15 15.33 15.72
C ASP A 5 -28.45 16.39 16.59
N LEU A 6 -27.23 16.08 17.00
CA LEU A 6 -26.35 17.04 17.70
C LEU A 6 -25.69 18.01 16.71
N GLY A 7 -26.17 18.13 15.47
CA GLY A 7 -25.57 19.03 14.47
C GLY A 7 -24.12 18.70 14.10
N ILE A 8 -23.61 17.52 14.52
CA ILE A 8 -22.24 17.05 14.28
C ILE A 8 -22.25 15.76 13.45
N GLY A 9 -23.40 15.19 13.24
CA GLY A 9 -23.61 14.02 12.39
C GLY A 9 -23.77 14.41 10.95
N VAL A 10 -22.68 14.63 10.28
CA VAL A 10 -22.63 15.01 8.88
C VAL A 10 -23.07 13.83 8.04
N ALA A 11 -24.26 13.90 7.47
CA ALA A 11 -24.57 13.17 6.27
C ALA A 11 -23.55 13.61 5.20
N PRO A 12 -22.91 12.67 4.47
CA PRO A 12 -21.93 13.05 3.49
C PRO A 12 -22.60 13.92 2.42
N GLY A 13 -22.38 15.23 2.50
CA GLY A 13 -22.78 16.17 1.46
C GLY A 13 -23.45 17.46 1.90
N SER A 14 -24.09 17.56 3.07
CA SER A 14 -24.82 18.80 3.41
C SER A 14 -24.20 19.64 4.52
N SER A 15 -23.70 19.04 5.59
CA SER A 15 -23.19 19.84 6.72
C SER A 15 -21.73 20.26 6.56
N SER A 16 -20.92 19.53 5.80
CA SER A 16 -19.58 20.02 5.44
C SER A 16 -19.63 21.24 4.52
N LYS A 17 -20.64 21.34 3.66
CA LYS A 17 -20.87 22.57 2.87
C LYS A 17 -21.27 23.75 3.77
N ALA A 18 -22.20 23.54 4.68
CA ALA A 18 -22.65 24.60 5.58
C ALA A 18 -21.55 25.12 6.51
N ILE A 19 -20.73 24.23 7.06
CA ILE A 19 -19.57 24.61 7.91
C ILE A 19 -18.51 25.34 7.06
N VAL A 20 -18.27 24.89 5.83
CA VAL A 20 -17.32 25.55 4.92
C VAL A 20 -17.85 26.88 4.45
N GLU A 21 -19.13 26.97 4.09
CA GLU A 21 -19.77 28.23 3.69
C GLU A 21 -19.73 29.30 4.80
N SER A 22 -19.80 28.91 6.07
CA SER A 22 -19.71 29.84 7.20
C SER A 22 -18.31 30.46 7.40
N TYR A 23 -17.27 29.86 6.83
CA TYR A 23 -15.89 30.34 6.86
C TYR A 23 -15.42 30.96 5.55
N GLU A 24 -16.24 30.88 4.48
CA GLU A 24 -15.94 31.53 3.21
C GLU A 24 -16.23 33.03 3.33
N THR A 25 -15.17 33.80 3.52
CA THR A 25 -15.30 35.26 3.41
C THR A 25 -15.46 35.63 1.94
N PRO A 26 -16.19 36.71 1.61
CA PRO A 26 -16.33 37.20 0.24
C PRO A 26 -14.96 37.34 -0.47
N ALA A 27 -13.95 37.80 0.25
CA ALA A 27 -12.59 37.95 -0.26
C ALA A 27 -11.93 36.65 -0.71
N LEU A 28 -12.26 35.48 -0.07
CA LEU A 28 -11.76 34.18 -0.47
C LEU A 28 -12.43 33.70 -1.74
N ASN A 29 -13.71 34.00 -1.95
CA ASN A 29 -14.45 33.67 -3.18
C ASN A 29 -13.96 34.52 -4.35
N GLU A 30 -13.76 35.83 -4.16
CA GLU A 30 -13.25 36.72 -5.18
C GLU A 30 -11.85 36.33 -5.69
N ASN A 31 -10.99 35.78 -4.80
CA ASN A 31 -9.63 35.36 -5.14
C ASN A 31 -9.50 33.89 -5.50
N GLU A 32 -10.61 33.14 -5.59
CA GLU A 32 -10.61 31.67 -5.81
C GLU A 32 -9.74 30.88 -4.81
N CYS A 33 -9.44 31.47 -3.66
CA CYS A 33 -8.64 30.83 -2.62
C CYS A 33 -9.41 29.73 -1.95
N LYS A 34 -8.79 28.53 -1.89
CA LYS A 34 -9.37 27.33 -1.24
C LYS A 34 -8.43 26.84 -0.12
N PRO A 35 -8.38 27.52 1.05
CA PRO A 35 -7.39 27.24 2.11
C PRO A 35 -7.51 25.83 2.69
N TRP A 36 -8.66 25.16 2.52
CA TRP A 36 -8.86 23.77 2.89
C TRP A 36 -8.25 22.77 1.91
N LEU A 37 -7.89 23.20 0.68
CA LEU A 37 -7.19 22.36 -0.29
C LEU A 37 -5.69 22.55 -0.14
N ARG A 38 -5.04 21.49 0.30
CA ARG A 38 -3.58 21.44 0.43
C ARG A 38 -2.99 20.49 -0.61
N LYS A 39 -2.01 20.95 -1.36
CA LYS A 39 -1.23 20.11 -2.29
C LYS A 39 0.23 20.16 -1.88
N MET A 40 0.90 19.01 -1.91
CA MET A 40 2.34 18.97 -1.79
C MET A 40 2.95 19.56 -3.06
N TRP A 41 3.72 20.65 -2.93
CA TRP A 41 4.29 21.38 -4.08
C TRP A 41 5.79 21.16 -4.25
N CYS A 42 6.47 20.70 -3.17
CA CYS A 42 7.91 20.47 -3.22
C CYS A 42 8.22 19.10 -3.86
N ILE A 43 8.85 19.14 -5.01
CA ILE A 43 9.54 17.99 -5.58
C ILE A 43 11.03 18.17 -5.25
N GLN A 44 11.62 17.17 -4.60
CA GLN A 44 13.05 17.19 -4.30
C GLN A 44 13.89 17.25 -5.58
N LYS A 45 15.12 17.73 -5.46
CA LYS A 45 16.11 17.64 -6.54
C LYS A 45 16.34 16.18 -6.91
N ILE A 46 16.20 15.86 -8.19
CA ILE A 46 16.34 14.50 -8.71
C ILE A 46 17.80 14.32 -9.17
N THR A 47 18.55 13.59 -8.37
CA THR A 47 19.96 13.27 -8.65
C THR A 47 20.09 12.26 -9.81
N PRO A 48 21.26 12.16 -10.45
CA PRO A 48 21.53 11.14 -11.45
C PRO A 48 21.25 9.71 -10.95
N GLU A 49 21.59 9.42 -9.69
CA GLU A 49 21.32 8.11 -9.07
C GLU A 49 19.81 7.84 -8.92
N TYR A 50 19.06 8.84 -8.46
CA TYR A 50 17.59 8.74 -8.41
C TYR A 50 17.02 8.42 -9.80
N ARG A 51 17.43 9.20 -10.82
CA ARG A 51 16.99 9.03 -12.21
C ARG A 51 17.34 7.65 -12.76
N LYS A 52 18.55 7.16 -12.50
CA LYS A 52 19.01 5.82 -12.89
C LYS A 52 18.11 4.72 -12.30
N ARG A 53 17.82 4.78 -11.00
CA ARG A 53 16.92 3.80 -10.33
C ARG A 53 15.50 3.90 -10.87
N MET A 54 14.95 5.10 -11.00
CA MET A 54 13.63 5.31 -11.58
C MET A 54 13.53 4.73 -12.99
N TYR A 55 14.49 5.02 -13.88
CA TYR A 55 14.49 4.50 -15.24
C TYR A 55 14.63 2.98 -15.30
N ARG A 56 15.41 2.39 -14.38
CA ARG A 56 15.49 0.94 -14.24
C ARG A 56 14.12 0.34 -13.94
N LEU A 57 13.42 0.88 -12.94
CA LEU A 57 12.07 0.42 -12.57
C LEU A 57 11.07 0.57 -13.71
N LEU A 58 11.00 1.75 -14.33
CA LEU A 58 10.10 2.00 -15.46
C LEU A 58 10.41 1.07 -16.66
N GLY A 59 11.67 0.72 -16.85
CA GLY A 59 12.08 -0.26 -17.84
C GLY A 59 11.61 -1.68 -17.52
N LEU A 60 11.64 -2.07 -16.25
CA LEU A 60 11.15 -3.37 -15.80
C LEU A 60 9.62 -3.46 -15.93
N TYR A 61 8.91 -2.41 -15.54
CA TYR A 61 7.45 -2.35 -15.61
C TYR A 61 6.90 -2.44 -17.04
N LYS A 62 7.70 -2.08 -18.04
CA LYS A 62 7.34 -2.20 -19.46
C LYS A 62 7.46 -3.62 -20.00
N LYS A 63 8.28 -4.48 -19.37
CA LYS A 63 8.49 -5.87 -19.86
C LYS A 63 7.23 -6.69 -19.70
N ASP A 64 7.07 -7.68 -20.55
CA ASP A 64 6.02 -8.68 -20.42
C ASP A 64 6.26 -9.59 -19.21
N TYR A 65 5.22 -10.31 -18.80
CA TYR A 65 5.33 -11.27 -17.71
C TYR A 65 6.20 -12.46 -18.11
N ASP A 66 7.12 -12.80 -17.25
CA ASP A 66 7.97 -13.97 -17.35
C ASP A 66 7.85 -14.77 -16.04
N SER A 67 7.34 -15.99 -16.13
CA SER A 67 7.12 -16.85 -14.96
C SER A 67 8.41 -17.37 -14.35
N LEU A 68 9.49 -17.47 -15.11
CA LEU A 68 10.80 -17.88 -14.62
C LEU A 68 11.53 -16.70 -13.92
N HIS A 69 11.20 -15.46 -14.32
CA HIS A 69 11.79 -14.24 -13.78
C HIS A 69 10.72 -13.24 -13.35
N PRO A 70 9.79 -13.62 -12.47
CA PRO A 70 8.66 -12.77 -12.12
C PRO A 70 9.13 -11.46 -11.49
N LEU A 71 8.47 -10.36 -11.88
CA LEU A 71 8.58 -9.09 -11.19
C LEU A 71 7.56 -9.05 -10.07
N VAL A 72 8.03 -8.88 -8.86
CA VAL A 72 7.20 -8.79 -7.64
C VAL A 72 7.49 -7.47 -6.95
N CYS A 73 6.45 -6.74 -6.59
CA CYS A 73 6.55 -5.53 -5.78
C CYS A 73 6.05 -5.85 -4.37
N MET A 74 6.78 -5.45 -3.33
CA MET A 74 6.37 -5.63 -1.95
C MET A 74 6.46 -4.35 -1.14
N ASP A 75 5.60 -4.29 -0.12
CA ASP A 75 5.58 -3.21 0.87
C ASP A 75 4.85 -3.67 2.13
N GLU A 76 4.87 -2.86 3.19
CA GLU A 76 4.13 -3.14 4.43
C GLU A 76 3.18 -2.03 4.80
N LYS A 77 2.12 -2.43 5.50
CA LYS A 77 1.17 -1.52 6.11
C LYS A 77 0.87 -1.89 7.55
N SER A 78 0.97 -0.91 8.43
CA SER A 78 0.47 -1.06 9.80
C SER A 78 -1.05 -0.87 9.85
N LYS A 79 -1.73 -1.76 10.57
CA LYS A 79 -3.17 -1.72 10.81
C LYS A 79 -3.45 -1.63 12.31
N GLN A 80 -4.20 -0.61 12.72
CA GLN A 80 -4.73 -0.53 14.07
C GLN A 80 -5.96 -1.43 14.19
N LEU A 81 -5.97 -2.29 15.20
CA LEU A 81 -7.08 -3.16 15.52
C LEU A 81 -8.08 -2.39 16.40
N LEU A 82 -9.33 -2.37 15.97
CA LEU A 82 -10.42 -1.62 16.60
C LEU A 82 -11.63 -2.53 16.79
N GLU A 83 -12.14 -2.59 18.02
CA GLU A 83 -13.38 -3.28 18.37
C GLU A 83 -14.50 -2.24 18.48
N ASP A 84 -15.65 -2.53 17.91
CA ASP A 84 -16.84 -1.71 18.08
C ASP A 84 -17.40 -1.82 19.51
N ASN A 85 -17.77 -0.70 20.11
CA ASN A 85 -18.43 -0.69 21.43
C ASN A 85 -19.86 -1.25 21.34
N ARG A 86 -20.54 -0.99 20.23
CA ARG A 86 -21.90 -1.47 19.93
C ARG A 86 -21.88 -2.07 18.54
N HIS A 87 -22.67 -3.11 18.34
CA HIS A 87 -22.79 -3.72 17.03
C HIS A 87 -23.32 -2.71 15.99
N PRO A 88 -22.69 -2.62 14.82
CA PRO A 88 -23.18 -1.78 13.73
C PRO A 88 -24.60 -2.17 13.30
N ILE A 89 -25.37 -1.18 12.90
CA ILE A 89 -26.67 -1.40 12.26
C ILE A 89 -26.41 -1.63 10.77
N VAL A 90 -26.66 -2.84 10.33
CA VAL A 90 -26.38 -3.29 8.95
C VAL A 90 -27.13 -2.44 7.93
N ALA A 91 -26.47 -2.16 6.81
CA ALA A 91 -27.09 -1.47 5.68
C ALA A 91 -28.35 -2.21 5.17
N ARG A 92 -29.37 -1.45 4.77
CA ARG A 92 -30.62 -1.96 4.17
C ARG A 92 -30.95 -1.07 2.97
N PRO A 93 -31.80 -1.52 2.04
CA PRO A 93 -32.25 -0.68 0.95
C PRO A 93 -32.81 0.65 1.48
N GLY A 94 -32.24 1.77 1.03
CA GLY A 94 -32.60 3.12 1.48
C GLY A 94 -31.96 3.58 2.80
N SER A 95 -31.13 2.76 3.46
CA SER A 95 -30.42 3.14 4.69
C SER A 95 -28.97 2.63 4.66
N LEU A 96 -28.03 3.55 4.84
CA LEU A 96 -26.62 3.22 4.97
C LEU A 96 -26.34 2.49 6.28
N GLU A 97 -25.22 1.75 6.33
CA GLU A 97 -24.71 1.19 7.57
C GLU A 97 -24.44 2.30 8.59
N LYS A 98 -24.81 2.05 9.85
CA LYS A 98 -24.56 2.97 10.95
C LYS A 98 -23.69 2.28 11.98
N TYR A 99 -22.60 2.91 12.37
CA TYR A 99 -21.68 2.41 13.39
C TYR A 99 -21.52 3.44 14.52
N ASP A 100 -21.14 2.98 15.69
CA ASP A 100 -20.86 3.83 16.85
C ASP A 100 -19.59 4.67 16.59
N TYR A 101 -19.57 5.92 17.04
CA TYR A 101 -18.35 6.73 16.99
C TYR A 101 -17.31 6.23 18.01
N GLU A 102 -17.73 5.58 19.10
CA GLU A 102 -16.85 5.01 20.09
C GLU A 102 -16.27 3.64 19.62
N TYR A 103 -15.05 3.37 20.00
CA TYR A 103 -14.36 2.10 19.72
C TYR A 103 -13.32 1.80 20.78
N LYS A 104 -12.95 0.53 20.93
CA LYS A 104 -11.84 0.08 21.76
C LYS A 104 -10.63 -0.24 20.90
N ARG A 105 -9.46 0.24 21.31
CA ARG A 105 -8.19 -0.10 20.66
C ARG A 105 -7.71 -1.46 21.16
N LYS A 106 -7.43 -2.38 20.23
CA LYS A 106 -7.00 -3.76 20.50
C LYS A 106 -5.53 -4.01 20.07
N GLY A 107 -4.78 -2.94 19.88
CA GLY A 107 -3.38 -3.00 19.46
C GLY A 107 -3.17 -2.67 18.00
N THR A 108 -1.99 -3.02 17.51
CA THR A 108 -1.56 -2.78 16.13
C THR A 108 -0.87 -4.04 15.60
N CYS A 109 -1.14 -4.40 14.38
CA CYS A 109 -0.40 -5.42 13.64
C CYS A 109 0.11 -4.85 12.31
N ASN A 110 0.85 -5.66 11.56
CA ASN A 110 1.39 -5.26 10.27
C ASN A 110 0.98 -6.27 9.20
N ILE A 111 0.80 -5.78 8.00
CA ILE A 111 0.44 -6.55 6.83
C ILE A 111 1.58 -6.41 5.84
N PHE A 112 2.26 -7.51 5.51
CA PHE A 112 3.14 -7.59 4.37
C PHE A 112 2.32 -7.88 3.13
N VAL A 113 2.57 -7.14 2.07
CA VAL A 113 1.88 -7.28 0.78
C VAL A 113 2.92 -7.45 -0.31
N ALA A 114 2.82 -8.51 -1.08
CA ALA A 114 3.59 -8.70 -2.31
C ALA A 114 2.63 -8.91 -3.47
N ILE A 115 2.91 -8.29 -4.60
CA ILE A 115 2.13 -8.45 -5.84
C ILE A 115 3.05 -8.71 -7.03
N ALA A 116 2.69 -9.71 -7.84
CA ALA A 116 3.18 -9.86 -9.21
C ALA A 116 2.17 -9.16 -10.14
N PRO A 117 2.38 -7.88 -10.47
CA PRO A 117 1.32 -7.02 -11.02
C PRO A 117 0.82 -7.51 -12.38
N LYS A 118 1.68 -8.09 -13.19
CA LYS A 118 1.32 -8.61 -14.52
C LYS A 118 0.74 -10.03 -14.50
N ALA A 119 1.08 -10.82 -13.48
CA ALA A 119 0.45 -12.13 -13.27
C ALA A 119 -0.93 -12.00 -12.63
N GLY A 120 -1.23 -10.87 -11.99
CA GLY A 120 -2.44 -10.68 -11.20
C GLY A 120 -2.45 -11.52 -9.93
N MET A 121 -1.26 -11.87 -9.41
CA MET A 121 -1.09 -12.69 -8.21
C MET A 121 -0.55 -11.84 -7.07
N ARG A 122 -1.10 -12.00 -5.88
CA ARG A 122 -0.68 -11.31 -4.66
C ARG A 122 -0.60 -12.23 -3.49
N TYR A 123 0.17 -11.81 -2.50
CA TYR A 123 0.41 -12.53 -1.25
C TYR A 123 0.36 -11.54 -0.11
N THR A 124 -0.38 -11.88 0.93
CA THR A 124 -0.49 -11.07 2.12
C THR A 124 -0.14 -11.91 3.34
N LYS A 125 0.46 -11.29 4.35
CA LYS A 125 0.78 -11.94 5.62
C LYS A 125 0.61 -10.96 6.76
N VAL A 126 -0.20 -11.32 7.75
CA VAL A 126 -0.36 -10.53 8.97
C VAL A 126 0.70 -10.95 9.99
N THR A 127 1.37 -9.97 10.57
CA THR A 127 2.41 -10.15 11.59
C THR A 127 2.19 -9.21 12.76
N ASP A 128 2.72 -9.54 13.94
CA ASP A 128 2.64 -8.64 15.10
C ASP A 128 3.58 -7.44 14.94
N THR A 129 4.68 -7.63 14.25
CA THR A 129 5.70 -6.60 14.03
C THR A 129 6.15 -6.58 12.57
N ARG A 130 6.96 -5.58 12.20
CA ARG A 130 7.65 -5.50 10.90
C ARG A 130 9.16 -5.50 11.10
N LYS A 131 9.65 -6.42 11.93
CA LYS A 131 11.07 -6.57 12.21
C LYS A 131 11.77 -7.34 11.09
N LYS A 132 13.09 -7.33 11.11
CA LYS A 132 13.93 -8.10 10.17
C LYS A 132 13.51 -9.58 10.05
N ARG A 133 13.15 -10.19 11.18
CA ARG A 133 12.68 -11.58 11.22
C ARG A 133 11.36 -11.76 10.46
N ASP A 134 10.40 -10.85 10.62
CA ASP A 134 9.11 -10.92 9.93
C ASP A 134 9.30 -10.80 8.43
N PHE A 135 10.13 -9.84 8.00
CA PHE A 135 10.56 -9.70 6.61
C PHE A 135 11.23 -10.98 6.09
N ALA A 136 12.19 -11.52 6.83
CA ALA A 136 12.91 -12.72 6.40
C ALA A 136 11.99 -13.92 6.17
N TYR A 137 11.05 -14.18 7.07
CA TYR A 137 10.06 -15.25 6.89
C TYR A 137 9.07 -14.96 5.77
N PHE A 138 8.73 -13.71 5.52
CA PHE A 138 7.90 -13.33 4.36
C PHE A 138 8.64 -13.61 3.05
N ILE A 139 9.91 -13.27 2.95
CA ILE A 139 10.76 -13.57 1.79
C ILE A 139 10.93 -15.08 1.60
N LEU A 140 11.10 -15.85 2.67
CA LEU A 140 11.19 -17.30 2.60
C LEU A 140 9.91 -17.89 1.99
N ASP A 141 8.74 -17.50 2.50
CA ASP A 141 7.45 -17.92 1.97
C ASP A 141 7.29 -17.53 0.49
N LEU A 142 7.72 -16.34 0.12
CA LEU A 142 7.66 -15.87 -1.26
C LEU A 142 8.46 -16.77 -2.21
N VAL A 143 9.68 -17.13 -1.82
CA VAL A 143 10.58 -17.95 -2.65
C VAL A 143 10.14 -19.41 -2.67
N GLU A 144 9.80 -19.99 -1.52
CA GLU A 144 9.59 -21.44 -1.40
C GLU A 144 8.16 -21.87 -1.70
N LYS A 145 7.16 -21.04 -1.39
CA LYS A 145 5.74 -21.39 -1.54
C LYS A 145 5.08 -20.75 -2.76
N HIS A 146 5.43 -19.49 -3.04
CA HIS A 146 4.70 -18.72 -4.04
C HIS A 146 5.39 -18.70 -5.40
N PHE A 147 6.70 -18.76 -5.44
CA PHE A 147 7.47 -18.81 -6.68
C PHE A 147 8.54 -19.93 -6.68
N PRO A 148 8.17 -21.19 -6.35
CA PRO A 148 9.14 -22.29 -6.26
C PRO A 148 9.84 -22.57 -7.59
N GLU A 149 9.14 -22.41 -8.71
CA GLU A 149 9.63 -22.68 -10.07
C GLU A 149 10.42 -21.52 -10.69
N ALA A 150 10.44 -20.35 -10.02
CA ALA A 150 11.19 -19.22 -10.54
C ALA A 150 12.70 -19.48 -10.48
N GLU A 151 13.42 -19.16 -11.55
CA GLU A 151 14.88 -19.13 -11.52
C GLU A 151 15.37 -18.03 -10.59
N TYR A 152 14.78 -16.83 -10.73
CA TYR A 152 14.94 -15.74 -9.76
C TYR A 152 13.76 -14.77 -9.78
N ILE A 153 13.48 -14.17 -8.65
CA ILE A 153 12.43 -13.16 -8.45
C ILE A 153 13.07 -11.77 -8.50
N GLN A 154 12.54 -10.89 -9.32
CA GLN A 154 12.89 -9.46 -9.35
C GLN A 154 12.03 -8.74 -8.32
N LEU A 155 12.54 -8.57 -7.09
CA LEU A 155 11.79 -8.04 -5.96
C LEU A 155 12.00 -6.55 -5.82
N VAL A 156 10.95 -5.77 -6.12
CA VAL A 156 10.91 -4.32 -5.95
C VAL A 156 10.42 -4.00 -4.54
N MET A 157 11.16 -3.17 -3.84
CA MET A 157 10.83 -2.71 -2.49
C MET A 157 11.46 -1.35 -2.19
N ASP A 158 11.06 -0.73 -1.09
CA ASP A 158 11.67 0.50 -0.61
C ASP A 158 13.03 0.25 0.09
N ASN A 159 13.71 1.34 0.49
CA ASN A 159 15.00 1.26 1.18
C ASN A 159 14.84 1.21 2.70
N LEU A 160 13.86 0.49 3.24
CA LEU A 160 13.68 0.35 4.67
C LEU A 160 14.86 -0.44 5.29
N ASN A 161 15.23 -0.10 6.52
CA ASN A 161 16.36 -0.73 7.22
C ASN A 161 16.17 -2.23 7.55
N THR A 162 15.00 -2.78 7.25
CA THR A 162 14.69 -4.20 7.36
C THR A 162 14.79 -4.95 6.04
N HIS A 163 14.77 -4.22 4.89
CA HIS A 163 14.69 -4.76 3.53
C HIS A 163 16.07 -4.99 2.90
N PHE A 164 16.89 -5.83 3.50
CA PHE A 164 18.23 -6.11 2.96
C PHE A 164 18.71 -7.53 3.32
N GLU A 165 19.72 -7.99 2.63
CA GLU A 165 20.31 -9.33 2.79
C GLU A 165 20.73 -9.64 4.24
N GLY A 166 21.25 -8.64 4.97
CA GLY A 166 21.63 -8.79 6.37
C GLY A 166 20.48 -9.22 7.29
N SER A 167 19.22 -8.90 6.94
CA SER A 167 18.05 -9.37 7.69
C SER A 167 17.82 -10.89 7.53
N LEU A 168 18.15 -11.43 6.36
CA LEU A 168 18.12 -12.86 6.08
C LEU A 168 19.25 -13.58 6.81
N ILE A 169 20.46 -13.00 6.79
CA ILE A 169 21.64 -13.55 7.49
C ILE A 169 21.37 -13.61 9.00
N GLU A 170 20.85 -12.52 9.57
CA GLU A 170 20.53 -12.45 11.02
C GLU A 170 19.48 -13.48 11.41
N THR A 171 18.54 -13.82 10.51
CA THR A 171 17.43 -14.74 10.80
C THR A 171 17.76 -16.19 10.50
N PHE A 172 18.42 -16.47 9.39
CA PHE A 172 18.63 -17.84 8.88
C PHE A 172 20.08 -18.28 8.81
N GLY A 173 21.03 -17.38 9.05
CA GLY A 173 22.45 -17.60 8.86
C GLY A 173 22.91 -17.49 7.41
N GLU A 174 24.22 -17.51 7.19
CA GLU A 174 24.82 -17.27 5.88
C GLU A 174 24.46 -18.31 4.82
N GLN A 175 24.46 -19.61 5.20
CA GLN A 175 24.26 -20.70 4.25
C GLN A 175 22.86 -20.62 3.61
N LYS A 176 21.80 -20.55 4.42
CA LYS A 176 20.43 -20.44 3.93
C LYS A 176 20.21 -19.15 3.18
N THR A 177 20.82 -18.04 3.62
CA THR A 177 20.73 -16.75 2.91
C THR A 177 21.36 -16.84 1.52
N LYS A 178 22.53 -17.46 1.37
CA LYS A 178 23.13 -17.67 0.04
C LYS A 178 22.23 -18.48 -0.90
N GLU A 179 21.52 -19.48 -0.40
CA GLU A 179 20.55 -20.25 -1.18
C GLU A 179 19.37 -19.35 -1.64
N LEU A 180 18.80 -18.58 -0.73
CA LEU A 180 17.71 -17.65 -1.05
C LEU A 180 18.14 -16.57 -2.04
N MET A 181 19.34 -15.98 -1.86
CA MET A 181 19.86 -14.92 -2.71
C MET A 181 20.21 -15.38 -4.15
N ARG A 182 20.35 -16.68 -4.39
CA ARG A 182 20.41 -17.22 -5.76
C ARG A 182 19.10 -16.95 -6.52
N LYS A 183 17.98 -17.05 -5.80
CA LYS A 183 16.62 -16.84 -6.34
C LYS A 183 16.10 -15.38 -6.19
N LEU A 184 16.88 -14.45 -5.67
CA LEU A 184 16.41 -13.09 -5.39
C LEU A 184 17.28 -12.04 -6.11
N ARG A 185 16.63 -11.03 -6.66
CA ARG A 185 17.25 -9.82 -7.19
C ARG A 185 16.55 -8.61 -6.59
N PHE A 186 17.12 -8.04 -5.52
CA PHE A 186 16.59 -6.86 -4.85
C PHE A 186 16.71 -5.64 -5.74
N ILE A 187 15.61 -4.92 -5.91
CA ILE A 187 15.50 -3.74 -6.73
C ILE A 187 14.87 -2.65 -5.87
N TYR A 188 15.69 -1.73 -5.42
CA TYR A 188 15.23 -0.67 -4.54
C TYR A 188 14.67 0.52 -5.32
N THR A 189 13.55 1.06 -4.85
CA THR A 189 13.03 2.34 -5.32
C THR A 189 14.04 3.46 -5.04
N PRO A 190 14.02 4.58 -5.76
CA PRO A 190 14.77 5.76 -5.34
C PRO A 190 14.29 6.23 -3.96
N LYS A 191 15.17 6.86 -3.20
CA LYS A 191 14.81 7.43 -1.90
C LYS A 191 13.68 8.45 -2.06
N HIS A 192 12.68 8.39 -1.21
CA HIS A 192 11.46 9.21 -1.28
C HIS A 192 10.63 9.04 -2.56
N ALA A 193 10.66 7.85 -3.16
CA ALA A 193 9.93 7.51 -4.36
C ALA A 193 9.10 6.22 -4.19
N SER A 194 8.45 6.04 -3.04
CA SER A 194 7.55 4.90 -2.80
C SER A 194 6.43 4.84 -3.84
N TRP A 195 5.98 6.00 -4.36
CA TRP A 195 5.01 6.07 -5.45
C TRP A 195 5.37 5.28 -6.71
N LEU A 196 6.65 4.92 -6.89
CA LEU A 196 7.11 4.01 -7.95
C LEU A 196 6.90 2.54 -7.61
N ASN A 197 6.54 2.20 -6.38
CA ASN A 197 6.27 0.83 -5.97
C ASN A 197 4.81 0.47 -6.25
N MET A 198 4.56 -0.54 -7.11
CA MET A 198 3.17 -0.95 -7.39
C MET A 198 2.47 -1.59 -6.18
N ALA A 199 3.21 -2.06 -5.18
CA ALA A 199 2.60 -2.55 -3.94
C ALA A 199 1.78 -1.47 -3.23
N GLU A 200 2.15 -0.19 -3.32
CA GLU A 200 1.39 0.95 -2.80
C GLU A 200 -0.01 1.05 -3.43
N ILE A 201 -0.12 0.73 -4.73
CA ILE A 201 -1.42 0.71 -5.43
C ILE A 201 -2.29 -0.42 -4.85
N GLU A 202 -1.71 -1.62 -4.70
CA GLU A 202 -2.44 -2.77 -4.16
C GLU A 202 -2.85 -2.55 -2.70
N ILE A 203 -1.99 -1.95 -1.89
CA ILE A 203 -2.32 -1.57 -0.50
C ILE A 203 -3.49 -0.59 -0.47
N ASN A 204 -3.54 0.40 -1.35
CA ASN A 204 -4.67 1.33 -1.44
C ASN A 204 -5.97 0.63 -1.87
N ILE A 205 -5.90 -0.37 -2.75
CA ILE A 205 -7.06 -1.19 -3.15
C ILE A 205 -7.51 -2.04 -1.96
N MET A 206 -6.59 -2.72 -1.30
CA MET A 206 -6.82 -3.51 -0.10
C MET A 206 -7.51 -2.69 0.99
N ASP A 207 -7.07 -1.46 1.21
CA ASP A 207 -7.70 -0.57 2.19
C ASP A 207 -9.17 -0.28 1.87
N ARG A 208 -9.45 0.03 0.63
CA ARG A 208 -10.81 0.37 0.22
C ARG A 208 -11.74 -0.83 0.22
N GLN A 209 -11.24 -2.00 -0.12
CA GLN A 209 -12.06 -3.20 -0.32
C GLN A 209 -12.11 -4.10 0.91
N CYS A 210 -11.09 -4.08 1.76
CA CYS A 210 -10.90 -5.08 2.79
C CYS A 210 -10.61 -4.47 4.17
N THR A 211 -9.59 -3.63 4.28
CA THR A 211 -9.08 -3.18 5.58
C THR A 211 -9.52 -1.78 6.00
N GLY A 212 -10.37 -1.11 5.22
CA GLY A 212 -10.89 0.24 5.53
C GLY A 212 -11.87 0.27 6.69
N THR A 213 -12.39 -0.88 7.13
CA THR A 213 -13.33 -1.03 8.24
C THR A 213 -12.58 -1.29 9.56
N ARG A 214 -13.33 -1.28 10.68
CA ARG A 214 -12.84 -1.70 11.99
C ARG A 214 -12.71 -3.22 12.00
N ILE A 215 -11.56 -3.69 12.44
CA ILE A 215 -11.27 -5.12 12.60
C ILE A 215 -10.68 -5.30 13.99
N GLU A 216 -11.29 -6.13 14.80
CA GLU A 216 -11.02 -6.20 16.23
C GLU A 216 -9.80 -7.07 16.60
N SER A 217 -9.45 -8.05 15.76
CA SER A 217 -8.38 -9.01 16.05
C SER A 217 -7.51 -9.29 14.85
N LYS A 218 -6.31 -9.79 15.12
CA LYS A 218 -5.35 -10.24 14.10
C LYS A 218 -5.88 -11.44 13.33
N GLU A 219 -6.58 -12.34 14.02
CA GLU A 219 -7.20 -13.53 13.44
C GLU A 219 -8.26 -13.15 12.41
N ASN A 220 -9.17 -12.24 12.80
CA ASN A 220 -10.20 -11.73 11.90
C ASN A 220 -9.60 -10.99 10.70
N LEU A 221 -8.53 -10.22 10.93
CA LEU A 221 -7.80 -9.56 9.84
C LEU A 221 -7.18 -10.58 8.88
N SER A 222 -6.55 -11.65 9.41
CA SER A 222 -5.95 -12.70 8.58
C SER A 222 -6.98 -13.38 7.70
N VAL A 223 -8.11 -13.81 8.28
CA VAL A 223 -9.22 -14.47 7.54
C VAL A 223 -9.79 -13.53 6.46
N THR A 224 -9.96 -12.25 6.79
CA THR A 224 -10.50 -11.26 5.85
C THR A 224 -9.54 -11.02 4.69
N LEU A 225 -8.23 -10.94 4.98
CA LEU A 225 -7.19 -10.76 3.96
C LEU A 225 -7.00 -12.00 3.09
N GLU A 226 -7.08 -13.19 3.65
CA GLU A 226 -7.01 -14.45 2.89
C GLU A 226 -8.12 -14.50 1.84
N LYS A 227 -9.38 -14.30 2.24
CA LYS A 227 -10.52 -14.27 1.31
C LYS A 227 -10.37 -13.21 0.22
N TRP A 228 -9.96 -12.00 0.58
CA TRP A 228 -9.73 -10.92 -0.37
C TRP A 228 -8.59 -11.27 -1.34
N THR A 229 -7.52 -11.87 -0.85
CA THR A 229 -6.37 -12.30 -1.64
C THR A 229 -6.76 -13.39 -2.63
N GLU A 230 -7.50 -14.41 -2.16
CA GLU A 230 -8.02 -15.51 -2.98
C GLU A 230 -8.90 -14.98 -4.12
N ASP A 231 -9.92 -14.18 -3.79
CA ASP A 231 -10.83 -13.58 -4.79
C ASP A 231 -10.07 -12.82 -5.88
N ARG A 232 -9.14 -11.97 -5.48
CA ARG A 232 -8.36 -11.18 -6.45
C ARG A 232 -7.38 -12.02 -7.27
N ASN A 233 -6.86 -13.12 -6.73
CA ASN A 233 -5.99 -14.05 -7.42
C ASN A 233 -6.77 -14.91 -8.42
N GLU A 234 -7.94 -15.41 -8.05
CA GLU A 234 -8.86 -16.15 -8.94
C GLU A 234 -9.26 -15.28 -10.13
N ASN A 235 -9.59 -14.01 -9.87
CA ASN A 235 -9.94 -13.04 -10.92
C ASN A 235 -8.72 -12.50 -11.68
N LYS A 236 -7.49 -12.91 -11.36
CA LYS A 236 -6.24 -12.46 -11.98
C LYS A 236 -6.18 -10.94 -12.16
N CYS A 237 -6.50 -10.21 -11.11
CA CYS A 237 -6.56 -8.75 -11.13
C CYS A 237 -5.17 -8.13 -11.33
N THR A 238 -4.83 -7.75 -12.54
CA THR A 238 -3.53 -7.17 -12.90
C THR A 238 -3.46 -5.67 -12.61
N ILE A 239 -2.23 -5.14 -12.51
CA ILE A 239 -1.97 -3.70 -12.48
C ILE A 239 -1.16 -3.35 -13.73
N GLU A 240 -1.69 -2.43 -14.53
CA GLU A 240 -1.01 -1.85 -15.67
C GLU A 240 -0.33 -0.53 -15.30
N TRP A 241 0.99 -0.49 -15.44
CA TRP A 241 1.76 0.71 -15.18
C TRP A 241 1.86 1.62 -16.41
N LYS A 242 1.17 2.76 -16.38
CA LYS A 242 1.07 3.68 -17.54
C LYS A 242 2.14 4.78 -17.58
N PHE A 243 2.82 5.03 -16.46
CA PHE A 243 3.82 6.09 -16.38
C PHE A 243 5.16 5.62 -16.97
N THR A 244 5.59 6.23 -18.06
CA THR A 244 6.78 5.86 -18.82
C THR A 244 7.96 6.78 -18.52
N ARG A 245 9.17 6.43 -19.02
CA ARG A 245 10.34 7.32 -18.98
C ARG A 245 10.06 8.67 -19.64
N GLN A 246 9.38 8.67 -20.80
CA GLN A 246 9.00 9.90 -21.49
C GLN A 246 8.07 10.77 -20.64
N HIS A 247 7.13 10.16 -19.92
CA HIS A 247 6.28 10.89 -18.97
C HIS A 247 7.10 11.45 -17.82
N ALA A 248 8.09 10.71 -17.31
CA ALA A 248 8.99 11.16 -16.25
C ALA A 248 9.80 12.37 -16.72
N ASP A 249 10.42 12.30 -17.89
CA ASP A 249 11.22 13.41 -18.45
C ASP A 249 10.37 14.66 -18.69
N LYS A 250 9.18 14.49 -19.27
CA LYS A 250 8.27 15.62 -19.50
C LYS A 250 7.84 16.31 -18.21
N LYS A 251 7.60 15.53 -17.12
CA LYS A 251 7.09 16.08 -15.85
C LYS A 251 8.19 16.53 -14.88
N LEU A 252 9.32 15.84 -14.88
CA LEU A 252 10.32 15.93 -13.82
C LEU A 252 11.65 16.56 -14.27
N SER A 253 11.88 16.77 -15.58
CA SER A 253 13.16 17.30 -16.10
C SER A 253 13.63 18.59 -15.43
N LYS A 254 12.70 19.49 -15.11
CA LYS A 254 13.00 20.74 -14.39
C LYS A 254 13.57 20.54 -12.96
N HIS A 255 13.46 19.35 -12.41
CA HIS A 255 13.99 18.98 -11.10
C HIS A 255 15.27 18.15 -11.18
N TYR A 256 15.71 17.79 -12.40
CA TYR A 256 16.94 17.06 -12.58
C TYR A 256 18.14 17.96 -12.26
N VAL A 257 19.07 17.41 -11.50
CA VAL A 257 20.38 18.04 -11.25
C VAL A 257 21.47 17.33 -12.01
N ALA A 258 22.53 18.03 -12.30
CA ALA A 258 23.69 17.49 -13.00
C ALA A 258 24.37 16.38 -12.20
#